data_86d213bf408ef15ad26452b0aecffa49
#
_entry.id   86d213bf408ef15ad26452b0aecffa49
#
_cell.length_a   1.000
_cell.length_b   1.000
_cell.length_c   1.000
_cell.angle_alpha   90.00
_cell.angle_beta   90.00
_cell.angle_gamma   90.00
#
_symmetry.space_group_name_H-M   'P 1'
#
loop_
_entity.id
_entity.type
_entity.pdbx_description
1 polymer ?
#
loop_
_entity_poly.entity_id
_entity_poly.type
_entity_poly.pdbx_seq_one_letter_code
_entity_poly.pdbx_strand_id
1 'polypeptide(L)'
;MFADKPTLQGDRVTLRPVGPEYADDLFELVTDPEVRRLTGSHGEFDREASRHWYATRSQHADRLDLAIIANGAFVGEIVLNELDEGNLACSMRIALIGARAFGKGYGTEAIDLLLRHAFTTTRLHRIGLEVFAFNDRARHVYKKAGFVEEGVQRDALLWDGEWHDAITMSVLRPEWRPLHGSLT
;
A
#
# COMPACT_ATOMS: atom_id res chain seq x y z
N MET A 1 -9.05 15.19 -1.83
CA MET A 1 -8.21 14.83 -2.98
C MET A 1 -8.63 13.48 -3.56
N PHE A 2 -9.04 12.53 -2.73
CA PHE A 2 -9.42 11.15 -3.12
C PHE A 2 -10.94 10.91 -3.05
N ALA A 3 -11.77 11.87 -3.47
CA ALA A 3 -13.23 11.70 -3.50
C ALA A 3 -13.64 10.61 -4.50
N ASP A 4 -12.99 10.58 -5.65
CA ASP A 4 -13.20 9.51 -6.63
C ASP A 4 -12.38 8.27 -6.26
N LYS A 5 -13.03 7.10 -6.36
CA LYS A 5 -12.43 5.79 -6.09
C LYS A 5 -12.34 5.01 -7.41
N PRO A 6 -11.21 5.12 -8.13
CA PRO A 6 -11.09 4.52 -9.45
C PRO A 6 -10.89 3.00 -9.38
N THR A 7 -11.27 2.33 -10.46
CA THR A 7 -10.73 1.02 -10.80
C THR A 7 -9.55 1.22 -11.75
N LEU A 8 -8.37 0.68 -11.40
CA LEU A 8 -7.16 0.79 -12.20
C LEU A 8 -6.82 -0.59 -12.77
N GLN A 9 -6.76 -0.67 -14.10
CA GLN A 9 -6.52 -1.92 -14.80
C GLN A 9 -5.05 -2.04 -15.20
N GLY A 10 -4.40 -3.11 -14.79
CA GLY A 10 -3.07 -3.53 -15.23
C GLY A 10 -3.11 -4.83 -16.03
N ASP A 11 -1.94 -5.38 -16.34
CA ASP A 11 -1.79 -6.63 -17.08
C ASP A 11 -2.04 -7.86 -16.19
N ARG A 12 -1.58 -7.82 -14.95
CA ARG A 12 -1.62 -8.92 -13.97
C ARG A 12 -2.60 -8.67 -12.84
N VAL A 13 -2.80 -7.40 -12.49
CA VAL A 13 -3.68 -7.00 -11.40
C VAL A 13 -4.67 -5.93 -11.82
N THR A 14 -5.81 -5.94 -11.15
CA THR A 14 -6.77 -4.83 -11.17
C THR A 14 -6.85 -4.28 -9.75
N LEU A 15 -6.72 -2.97 -9.60
CA LEU A 15 -6.99 -2.30 -8.33
C LEU A 15 -8.44 -1.84 -8.31
N ARG A 16 -9.19 -2.23 -7.28
CA ARG A 16 -10.60 -1.88 -7.12
C ARG A 16 -10.84 -1.19 -5.78
N PRO A 17 -11.74 -0.22 -5.69
CA PRO A 17 -12.11 0.36 -4.40
C PRO A 17 -12.47 -0.72 -3.40
N VAL A 18 -11.96 -0.58 -2.17
CA VAL A 18 -12.33 -1.47 -1.06
C VAL A 18 -13.79 -1.25 -0.71
N GLY A 19 -14.53 -2.35 -0.56
CA GLY A 19 -15.94 -2.37 -0.18
C GLY A 19 -16.26 -3.56 0.71
N PRO A 20 -17.53 -3.70 1.12
CA PRO A 20 -17.95 -4.78 2.00
C PRO A 20 -17.75 -6.19 1.42
N GLU A 21 -17.66 -6.31 0.10
CA GLU A 21 -17.42 -7.57 -0.60
C GLU A 21 -16.02 -8.15 -0.31
N TYR A 22 -15.04 -7.30 0.08
CA TYR A 22 -13.68 -7.74 0.43
C TYR A 22 -13.45 -7.83 1.93
N ALA A 23 -14.46 -7.65 2.77
CA ALA A 23 -14.29 -7.55 4.21
C ALA A 23 -13.68 -8.81 4.84
N ASP A 24 -14.07 -10.00 4.38
CA ASP A 24 -13.52 -11.26 4.87
C ASP A 24 -12.08 -11.50 4.37
N ASP A 25 -11.78 -11.16 3.11
CA ASP A 25 -10.42 -11.23 2.56
C ASP A 25 -9.47 -10.25 3.27
N LEU A 26 -9.93 -9.03 3.54
CA LEU A 26 -9.17 -8.02 4.28
C LEU A 26 -8.96 -8.44 5.73
N PHE A 27 -9.95 -9.11 6.35
CA PHE A 27 -9.77 -9.66 7.69
C PHE A 27 -8.73 -10.78 7.70
N GLU A 28 -8.74 -11.68 6.71
CA GLU A 28 -7.69 -12.70 6.53
C GLU A 28 -6.31 -12.03 6.39
N LEU A 29 -6.20 -10.99 5.55
CA LEU A 29 -4.96 -10.25 5.33
C LEU A 29 -4.39 -9.66 6.62
N VAL A 30 -5.19 -8.93 7.41
CA VAL A 30 -4.70 -8.25 8.62
C VAL A 30 -4.46 -9.19 9.79
N THR A 31 -5.01 -10.40 9.74
CA THR A 31 -4.78 -11.45 10.76
C THR A 31 -3.69 -12.46 10.37
N ASP A 32 -3.20 -12.43 9.13
CA ASP A 32 -2.08 -13.27 8.68
C ASP A 32 -0.81 -12.96 9.48
N PRO A 33 -0.18 -13.96 10.13
CA PRO A 33 0.98 -13.74 11.00
C PRO A 33 2.18 -13.10 10.29
N GLU A 34 2.44 -13.48 9.02
CA GLU A 34 3.54 -12.89 8.25
C GLU A 34 3.24 -11.45 7.86
N VAL A 35 2.01 -11.14 7.44
CA VAL A 35 1.58 -9.77 7.14
C VAL A 35 1.69 -8.90 8.38
N ARG A 36 1.22 -9.38 9.54
CA ARG A 36 1.33 -8.67 10.81
C ARG A 36 2.78 -8.34 11.16
N ARG A 37 3.68 -9.29 11.02
CA ARG A 37 5.12 -9.08 11.24
C ARG A 37 5.70 -8.06 10.26
N LEU A 38 5.37 -8.18 8.96
CA LEU A 38 5.89 -7.29 7.92
C LEU A 38 5.33 -5.86 8.00
N THR A 39 4.17 -5.68 8.64
CA THR A 39 3.49 -4.38 8.84
C THR A 39 3.61 -3.85 10.27
N GLY A 40 4.20 -4.60 11.21
CA GLY A 40 4.31 -4.22 12.61
C GLY A 40 2.98 -4.13 13.34
N SER A 41 1.99 -4.92 12.94
CA SER A 41 0.63 -4.83 13.48
C SER A 41 0.48 -5.71 14.73
N HIS A 42 0.45 -5.10 15.92
CA HIS A 42 0.33 -5.79 17.22
C HIS A 42 -1.11 -6.03 17.69
N GLY A 43 -2.08 -5.32 17.17
CA GLY A 43 -3.45 -5.32 17.66
C GLY A 43 -4.15 -6.67 17.51
N GLU A 44 -5.18 -6.89 18.33
CA GLU A 44 -6.21 -7.89 18.07
C GLU A 44 -7.24 -7.29 17.11
N PHE A 45 -7.69 -8.10 16.15
CA PHE A 45 -8.68 -7.67 15.18
C PHE A 45 -10.00 -8.36 15.47
N ASP A 46 -11.05 -7.58 15.73
CA ASP A 46 -12.42 -8.08 15.78
C ASP A 46 -13.00 -8.13 14.35
N ARG A 47 -13.62 -9.25 14.00
CA ARG A 47 -14.15 -9.48 12.65
C ARG A 47 -15.29 -8.52 12.31
N GLU A 48 -16.18 -8.25 13.24
CA GLU A 48 -17.34 -7.40 12.99
C GLU A 48 -16.93 -5.92 12.89
N ALA A 49 -16.06 -5.46 13.80
CA ALA A 49 -15.47 -4.14 13.74
C ALA A 49 -14.67 -3.94 12.45
N SER A 50 -13.87 -4.94 12.01
CA SER A 50 -13.14 -4.91 10.76
C SER A 50 -14.08 -4.81 9.56
N ARG A 51 -15.16 -5.60 9.52
CA ARG A 51 -16.16 -5.56 8.45
C ARG A 51 -16.81 -4.18 8.34
N HIS A 52 -17.21 -3.58 9.46
CA HIS A 52 -17.76 -2.23 9.48
C HIS A 52 -16.74 -1.19 9.01
N TRP A 53 -15.51 -1.30 9.48
CA TRP A 53 -14.41 -0.43 9.07
C TRP A 53 -14.19 -0.46 7.55
N TYR A 54 -14.09 -1.63 6.94
CA TYR A 54 -13.84 -1.76 5.51
C TYR A 54 -15.05 -1.32 4.66
N ALA A 55 -16.28 -1.57 5.12
CA ALA A 55 -17.50 -1.13 4.43
C ALA A 55 -17.58 0.39 4.28
N THR A 56 -16.94 1.16 5.16
CA THR A 56 -16.99 2.63 5.16
C THR A 56 -15.78 3.31 4.50
N ARG A 57 -14.71 2.56 4.16
CA ARG A 57 -13.46 3.12 3.63
C ARG A 57 -13.64 3.96 2.36
N SER A 58 -14.46 3.52 1.44
CA SER A 58 -14.73 4.23 0.19
C SER A 58 -15.40 5.60 0.38
N GLN A 59 -15.96 5.89 1.55
CA GLN A 59 -16.63 7.17 1.87
C GLN A 59 -15.64 8.27 2.31
N HIS A 60 -14.38 7.93 2.61
CA HIS A 60 -13.37 8.85 3.09
C HIS A 60 -12.62 9.53 1.93
N ALA A 61 -12.76 10.85 1.82
CA ALA A 61 -12.13 11.63 0.74
C ALA A 61 -10.63 11.93 0.97
N ASP A 62 -10.12 11.66 2.16
CA ASP A 62 -8.73 11.89 2.59
C ASP A 62 -7.84 10.66 2.42
N ARG A 63 -8.39 9.56 1.90
CA ARG A 63 -7.66 8.31 1.67
C ARG A 63 -8.18 7.57 0.43
N LEU A 64 -7.34 6.72 -0.13
CA LEU A 64 -7.66 5.84 -1.25
C LEU A 64 -7.25 4.42 -0.89
N ASP A 65 -8.22 3.57 -0.61
CA ASP A 65 -8.02 2.16 -0.25
C ASP A 65 -8.47 1.28 -1.43
N LEU A 66 -7.55 0.50 -1.98
CA LEU A 66 -7.79 -0.33 -3.16
C LEU A 66 -7.43 -1.79 -2.87
N ALA A 67 -8.36 -2.69 -3.14
CA ALA A 67 -8.12 -4.13 -3.19
C ALA A 67 -7.29 -4.47 -4.44
N ILE A 68 -6.30 -5.32 -4.28
CA ILE A 68 -5.49 -5.85 -5.38
C ILE A 68 -6.09 -7.19 -5.79
N ILE A 69 -6.61 -7.25 -7.02
CA ILE A 69 -7.25 -8.44 -7.58
C ILE A 69 -6.36 -9.02 -8.67
N ALA A 70 -6.01 -10.30 -8.56
CA ALA A 70 -5.25 -11.05 -9.56
C ALA A 70 -5.98 -12.35 -9.92
N ASN A 71 -6.18 -12.64 -11.21
CA ASN A 71 -6.92 -13.82 -11.68
C ASN A 71 -8.31 -13.95 -11.05
N GLY A 72 -8.99 -12.85 -10.80
CA GLY A 72 -10.32 -12.81 -10.20
C GLY A 72 -10.35 -12.99 -8.67
N ALA A 73 -9.21 -13.17 -8.01
CA ALA A 73 -9.11 -13.36 -6.57
C ALA A 73 -8.44 -12.17 -5.88
N PHE A 74 -8.85 -11.89 -4.63
CA PHE A 74 -8.17 -10.92 -3.78
C PHE A 74 -6.77 -11.43 -3.40
N VAL A 75 -5.76 -10.59 -3.56
CA VAL A 75 -4.36 -10.91 -3.24
C VAL A 75 -3.69 -9.90 -2.34
N GLY A 76 -4.38 -8.83 -1.98
CA GLY A 76 -3.84 -7.81 -1.09
C GLY A 76 -4.58 -6.48 -1.17
N GLU A 77 -4.02 -5.49 -0.50
CA GLU A 77 -4.53 -4.13 -0.41
C GLU A 77 -3.39 -3.14 -0.65
N ILE A 78 -3.69 -2.02 -1.31
CA ILE A 78 -2.79 -0.87 -1.44
C ILE A 78 -3.55 0.41 -1.10
N VAL A 79 -2.91 1.30 -0.34
CA VAL A 79 -3.58 2.46 0.26
C VAL A 79 -2.73 3.71 0.10
N LEU A 80 -3.38 4.85 -0.22
CA LEU A 80 -2.86 6.18 0.08
C LEU A 80 -3.65 6.76 1.24
N ASN A 81 -2.98 7.20 2.29
CA ASN A 81 -3.58 7.78 3.49
C ASN A 81 -2.71 8.92 4.06
N GLU A 82 -3.10 9.44 5.21
CA GLU A 82 -2.37 10.55 5.85
C GLU A 82 -2.15 11.74 4.90
N LEU A 83 -3.24 12.11 4.22
CA LEU A 83 -3.21 13.19 3.24
C LEU A 83 -2.92 14.55 3.92
N ASP A 84 -1.82 15.17 3.53
CA ASP A 84 -1.48 16.55 3.83
C ASP A 84 -1.72 17.40 2.58
N GLU A 85 -2.88 18.03 2.51
CA GLU A 85 -3.25 18.86 1.36
C GLU A 85 -2.40 20.13 1.25
N GLY A 86 -1.90 20.64 2.38
CA GLY A 86 -1.05 21.84 2.41
C GLY A 86 0.31 21.60 1.78
N ASN A 87 0.89 20.45 2.03
CA ASN A 87 2.19 20.02 1.48
C ASN A 87 2.06 19.14 0.24
N LEU A 88 0.85 18.84 -0.22
CA LEU A 88 0.57 17.96 -1.35
C LEU A 88 1.27 16.59 -1.17
N ALA A 89 1.19 16.03 0.03
CA ALA A 89 1.87 14.80 0.42
C ALA A 89 0.90 13.78 1.01
N CYS A 90 1.26 12.50 0.91
CA CYS A 90 0.56 11.43 1.61
C CYS A 90 1.50 10.25 1.87
N SER A 91 1.02 9.28 2.66
CA SER A 91 1.69 8.00 2.88
C SER A 91 1.10 6.91 2.00
N MET A 92 1.94 5.95 1.59
CA MET A 92 1.52 4.73 0.89
C MET A 92 1.74 3.50 1.79
N ARG A 93 0.77 2.60 1.78
CA ARG A 93 0.88 1.27 2.40
C ARG A 93 0.47 0.20 1.40
N ILE A 94 1.12 -0.96 1.46
CA ILE A 94 0.75 -2.13 0.66
C ILE A 94 0.96 -3.39 1.51
N ALA A 95 0.00 -4.30 1.44
CA ALA A 95 0.11 -5.63 2.00
C ALA A 95 -0.40 -6.68 1.01
N LEU A 96 0.31 -7.77 0.88
CA LEU A 96 -0.08 -8.90 0.04
C LEU A 96 -0.29 -10.13 0.90
N ILE A 97 -1.29 -10.96 0.55
CA ILE A 97 -1.67 -12.12 1.33
C ILE A 97 -0.73 -13.30 1.09
N GLY A 98 0.29 -13.44 1.96
CA GLY A 98 1.15 -14.59 2.07
C GLY A 98 1.75 -15.13 0.76
N ALA A 99 2.06 -16.42 0.75
CA ALA A 99 2.68 -17.10 -0.38
C ALA A 99 1.82 -17.09 -1.67
N ARG A 100 0.51 -16.84 -1.57
CA ARG A 100 -0.38 -16.74 -2.73
C ARG A 100 -0.04 -15.59 -3.65
N ALA A 101 0.56 -14.53 -3.13
CA ALA A 101 0.79 -13.27 -3.84
C ALA A 101 2.27 -12.91 -4.01
N PHE A 102 3.15 -13.46 -3.17
CA PHE A 102 4.57 -13.11 -3.20
C PHE A 102 5.29 -13.63 -4.45
N GLY A 103 6.28 -12.87 -4.95
CA GLY A 103 7.15 -13.28 -6.06
C GLY A 103 6.51 -13.28 -7.45
N LYS A 104 5.23 -12.90 -7.57
CA LYS A 104 4.46 -12.92 -8.83
C LYS A 104 4.43 -11.56 -9.55
N GLY A 105 5.08 -10.54 -9.02
CA GLY A 105 5.09 -9.19 -9.58
C GLY A 105 3.85 -8.36 -9.27
N TYR A 106 2.87 -8.88 -8.55
CA TYR A 106 1.61 -8.18 -8.23
C TYR A 106 1.83 -6.87 -7.47
N GLY A 107 2.69 -6.87 -6.45
CA GLY A 107 2.99 -5.67 -5.69
C GLY A 107 3.68 -4.59 -6.52
N THR A 108 4.61 -4.98 -7.39
CA THR A 108 5.31 -4.03 -8.27
C THR A 108 4.34 -3.34 -9.22
N GLU A 109 3.45 -4.10 -9.85
CA GLU A 109 2.46 -3.55 -10.78
C GLU A 109 1.39 -2.72 -10.05
N ALA A 110 0.94 -3.16 -8.87
CA ALA A 110 -0.01 -2.41 -8.05
C ALA A 110 0.55 -1.02 -7.67
N ILE A 111 1.81 -0.95 -7.27
CA ILE A 111 2.49 0.30 -6.94
C ILE A 111 2.60 1.19 -8.19
N ASP A 112 3.01 0.66 -9.35
CA ASP A 112 3.12 1.44 -10.59
C ASP A 112 1.76 2.05 -11.01
N LEU A 113 0.70 1.25 -10.97
CA LEU A 113 -0.67 1.70 -11.24
C LEU A 113 -1.12 2.82 -10.30
N LEU A 114 -0.88 2.64 -8.99
CA LEU A 114 -1.26 3.63 -7.98
C LEU A 114 -0.47 4.93 -8.14
N LEU A 115 0.86 4.87 -8.30
CA LEU A 115 1.70 6.04 -8.49
C LEU A 115 1.34 6.78 -9.79
N ARG A 116 1.08 6.05 -10.88
CA ARG A 116 0.60 6.62 -12.14
C ARG A 116 -0.68 7.40 -11.91
N HIS A 117 -1.69 6.78 -11.31
CA HIS A 117 -2.94 7.46 -11.00
C HIS A 117 -2.69 8.69 -10.11
N ALA A 118 -1.99 8.54 -8.99
CA ALA A 118 -1.74 9.62 -8.04
C ALA A 118 -1.05 10.83 -8.70
N PHE A 119 0.02 10.60 -9.47
CA PHE A 119 0.79 11.69 -10.05
C PHE A 119 0.20 12.29 -11.34
N THR A 120 -0.70 11.58 -12.04
CA THR A 120 -1.33 12.12 -13.25
C THR A 120 -2.69 12.75 -13.02
N THR A 121 -3.46 12.29 -12.02
CA THR A 121 -4.84 12.73 -11.80
C THR A 121 -5.02 13.62 -10.56
N THR A 122 -4.03 13.69 -9.68
CA THR A 122 -4.08 14.53 -8.48
C THR A 122 -2.98 15.60 -8.51
N ARG A 123 -2.94 16.44 -7.48
CA ARG A 123 -1.87 17.42 -7.29
C ARG A 123 -0.75 16.93 -6.36
N LEU A 124 -0.77 15.69 -5.91
CA LEU A 124 0.26 15.14 -5.02
C LEU A 124 1.65 15.41 -5.58
N HIS A 125 2.54 15.87 -4.73
CA HIS A 125 3.95 16.11 -5.04
C HIS A 125 4.85 15.01 -4.46
N ARG A 126 4.49 14.51 -3.27
CA ARG A 126 5.28 13.55 -2.52
C ARG A 126 4.42 12.38 -2.03
N ILE A 127 4.93 11.17 -2.17
CA ILE A 127 4.35 9.97 -1.56
C ILE A 127 5.45 9.31 -0.73
N GLY A 128 5.23 9.22 0.59
CA GLY A 128 6.14 8.58 1.53
C GLY A 128 5.70 7.17 1.92
N LEU A 129 6.60 6.42 2.52
CA LEU A 129 6.32 5.14 3.17
C LEU A 129 7.37 4.83 4.23
N GLU A 130 7.04 3.88 5.11
CA GLU A 130 7.99 3.24 6.01
C GLU A 130 8.04 1.74 5.72
N VAL A 131 9.22 1.15 5.87
CA VAL A 131 9.43 -0.29 5.72
C VAL A 131 10.45 -0.76 6.76
N PHE A 132 10.15 -1.86 7.45
CA PHE A 132 11.10 -2.39 8.43
C PHE A 132 12.37 -2.93 7.76
N ALA A 133 13.51 -2.72 8.40
CA ALA A 133 14.83 -3.03 7.84
C ALA A 133 14.98 -4.50 7.43
N PHE A 134 14.28 -5.43 8.11
CA PHE A 134 14.28 -6.85 7.77
C PHE A 134 13.46 -7.22 6.52
N ASN A 135 12.69 -6.28 5.95
CA ASN A 135 11.85 -6.54 4.77
C ASN A 135 12.56 -6.12 3.48
N ASP A 136 13.68 -6.76 3.17
CA ASP A 136 14.49 -6.47 1.98
C ASP A 136 13.71 -6.61 0.68
N ARG A 137 12.77 -7.56 0.63
CA ARG A 137 11.90 -7.77 -0.54
C ARG A 137 11.05 -6.53 -0.85
N ALA A 138 10.40 -5.96 0.14
CA ALA A 138 9.59 -4.75 -0.05
C ALA A 138 10.49 -3.55 -0.41
N ARG A 139 11.62 -3.37 0.28
CA ARG A 139 12.60 -2.31 -0.03
C ARG A 139 13.07 -2.37 -1.48
N HIS A 140 13.37 -3.57 -1.99
CA HIS A 140 13.76 -3.75 -3.39
C HIS A 140 12.63 -3.32 -4.36
N VAL A 141 11.38 -3.70 -4.07
CA VAL A 141 10.22 -3.30 -4.88
C VAL A 141 10.02 -1.78 -4.87
N TYR A 142 10.13 -1.14 -3.71
CA TYR A 142 10.00 0.31 -3.58
C TYR A 142 11.10 1.06 -4.34
N LYS A 143 12.36 0.64 -4.21
CA LYS A 143 13.47 1.23 -4.99
C LYS A 143 13.23 1.11 -6.50
N LYS A 144 12.76 -0.05 -6.96
CA LYS A 144 12.40 -0.25 -8.36
C LYS A 144 11.27 0.68 -8.81
N ALA A 145 10.32 1.00 -7.95
CA ALA A 145 9.23 1.93 -8.23
C ALA A 145 9.63 3.42 -8.14
N GLY A 146 10.90 3.70 -7.84
CA GLY A 146 11.45 5.06 -7.78
C GLY A 146 11.50 5.68 -6.38
N PHE A 147 11.17 4.92 -5.33
CA PHE A 147 11.34 5.43 -3.96
C PHE A 147 12.82 5.50 -3.58
N VAL A 148 13.20 6.60 -2.93
CA VAL A 148 14.54 6.88 -2.40
C VAL A 148 14.49 6.74 -0.87
N GLU A 149 15.51 6.11 -0.27
CA GLU A 149 15.67 6.04 1.17
C GLU A 149 16.09 7.42 1.70
N GLU A 150 15.42 7.90 2.75
CA GLU A 150 15.67 9.23 3.32
C GLU A 150 16.23 9.17 4.73
N GLY A 151 16.01 8.08 5.46
CA GLY A 151 16.49 7.94 6.82
C GLY A 151 16.14 6.61 7.46
N VAL A 152 16.67 6.44 8.67
CA VAL A 152 16.45 5.28 9.53
C VAL A 152 15.84 5.74 10.83
N GLN A 153 14.71 5.18 11.19
CA GLN A 153 14.13 5.28 12.54
C GLN A 153 14.65 4.08 13.33
N ARG A 154 15.56 4.33 14.25
CA ARG A 154 16.14 3.27 15.07
C ARG A 154 15.12 2.74 16.07
N ASP A 155 15.12 1.43 16.30
CA ASP A 155 14.24 0.76 17.28
C ASP A 155 12.76 1.13 17.12
N ALA A 156 12.30 1.20 15.87
CA ALA A 156 10.93 1.63 15.53
C ALA A 156 9.87 0.55 15.77
N LEU A 157 10.26 -0.71 15.83
CA LEU A 157 9.37 -1.84 16.05
C LEU A 157 9.95 -2.78 17.12
N LEU A 158 9.18 -3.09 18.15
CA LEU A 158 9.45 -4.20 19.05
C LEU A 158 8.63 -5.42 18.58
N TRP A 159 9.30 -6.48 18.09
CA TRP A 159 8.64 -7.70 17.65
C TRP A 159 9.33 -8.93 18.25
N ASP A 160 8.54 -9.79 18.89
CA ASP A 160 9.03 -11.01 19.57
C ASP A 160 10.20 -10.75 20.53
N GLY A 161 10.22 -9.58 21.19
CA GLY A 161 11.26 -9.18 22.14
C GLY A 161 12.51 -8.56 21.51
N GLU A 162 12.56 -8.39 20.19
CA GLU A 162 13.65 -7.75 19.47
C GLU A 162 13.25 -6.40 18.89
N TRP A 163 14.16 -5.41 18.98
CA TRP A 163 13.98 -4.11 18.35
C TRP A 163 14.45 -4.11 16.89
N HIS A 164 13.64 -3.52 16.03
CA HIS A 164 13.94 -3.40 14.60
C HIS A 164 13.82 -1.97 14.13
N ASP A 165 14.71 -1.59 13.23
CA ASP A 165 14.70 -0.29 12.58
C ASP A 165 13.63 -0.24 11.48
N ALA A 166 13.11 0.97 11.22
CA ALA A 166 12.32 1.27 10.04
C ALA A 166 13.07 2.23 9.12
N ILE A 167 12.96 1.98 7.82
CA ILE A 167 13.53 2.82 6.78
C ILE A 167 12.42 3.70 6.23
N THR A 168 12.60 5.02 6.27
CA THR A 168 11.71 5.97 5.61
C THR A 168 12.11 6.14 4.16
N MET A 169 11.15 6.08 3.26
CA MET A 169 11.37 6.24 1.82
C MET A 169 10.31 7.15 1.22
N SER A 170 10.64 7.82 0.12
CA SER A 170 9.68 8.62 -0.63
C SER A 170 9.96 8.62 -2.13
N VAL A 171 8.94 8.98 -2.89
CA VAL A 171 9.03 9.30 -4.32
C VAL A 171 8.41 10.66 -4.57
N LEU A 172 9.08 11.49 -5.35
CA LEU A 172 8.62 12.83 -5.72
C LEU A 172 8.09 12.81 -7.17
N ARG A 173 7.01 13.58 -7.40
CA ARG A 173 6.42 13.70 -8.76
C ARG A 173 7.46 14.00 -9.86
N PRO A 174 8.39 14.96 -9.71
CA PRO A 174 9.36 15.27 -10.76
C PRO A 174 10.36 14.14 -11.04
N GLU A 175 10.60 13.24 -10.08
CA GLU A 175 11.56 12.15 -10.15
C GLU A 175 10.92 10.86 -10.65
N TRP A 176 9.61 10.71 -10.42
CA TRP A 176 8.90 9.48 -10.78
C TRP A 176 8.90 9.23 -12.29
N ARG A 177 9.11 7.97 -12.64
CA ARG A 177 8.98 7.44 -14.02
C ARG A 177 8.18 6.15 -13.97
N PRO A 178 7.18 5.97 -14.85
CA PRO A 178 6.39 4.73 -14.89
C PRO A 178 7.29 3.54 -15.24
N LEU A 179 7.02 2.40 -14.60
CA LEU A 179 7.76 1.15 -14.86
C LEU A 179 7.35 0.52 -16.18
N HIS A 180 6.10 0.71 -16.62
CA HIS A 180 5.53 0.15 -17.82
C HIS A 180 4.78 1.22 -18.62
N GLY A 181 5.10 1.35 -19.90
CA GLY A 181 4.43 2.26 -20.85
C GLY A 181 4.81 3.74 -20.69
N SER A 182 4.97 4.42 -21.82
CA SER A 182 5.13 5.88 -21.87
C SER A 182 3.82 6.55 -21.43
N LEU A 183 3.93 7.71 -20.78
CA LEU A 183 2.83 8.67 -20.69
C LEU A 183 2.58 9.17 -22.12
N THR A 184 1.56 8.68 -22.81
CA THR A 184 1.06 9.27 -24.06
C THR A 184 0.09 10.40 -23.73
#